data_fca05d7fe927bb8cfd889f937fd93fe9
#
_entry.id   fca05d7fe927bb8cfd889f937fd93fe9
#
_cell.length_a   1.000
_cell.length_b   1.000
_cell.length_c   1.000
_cell.angle_alpha   90.00
_cell.angle_beta   90.00
_cell.angle_gamma   90.00
#
_symmetry.space_group_name_H-M   'P 1'
#
loop_
_entity.id
_entity.type
_entity.pdbx_description
1 polymer ?
#
loop_
_entity_poly.entity_id
_entity_poly.type
_entity_poly.pdbx_seq_one_letter_code
_entity_poly.pdbx_strand_id
1 'polypeptide(L)'
;MSSHPHSNLSASLAAYAAGSQRAGTLRFRLAVYGGAFDPPHPGHETVVRRALAVADRVLLVPSHRHAHGKRMVDFALRCAWLERLAQRIDPQRVLCEPIEARLSPGQGAVYSYDLMHALAEAHGVAPEAMALVIGEDNLEHLPGFHRGAELRRDFGLLVAKETRVLHSSAIRLHLREGRPLPATWCLPEVAGDLAVYREMQ
;
A
#
# COMPACT_ATOMS: atom_id res chain seq x y z
N MET A 1 -36.16 9.32 -9.95
CA MET A 1 -35.14 10.30 -9.49
C MET A 1 -34.48 9.67 -8.27
N SER A 2 -33.40 8.91 -8.47
CA SER A 2 -32.66 8.24 -7.39
C SER A 2 -31.31 8.92 -7.28
N SER A 3 -31.20 9.78 -6.27
CA SER A 3 -29.99 10.43 -5.85
C SER A 3 -29.05 9.38 -5.23
N HIS A 4 -27.96 9.06 -5.92
CA HIS A 4 -26.88 8.28 -5.35
C HIS A 4 -26.13 9.16 -4.33
N PRO A 5 -25.90 8.69 -3.11
CA PRO A 5 -25.09 9.44 -2.15
C PRO A 5 -23.62 9.29 -2.54
N HIS A 6 -23.04 10.30 -3.18
CA HIS A 6 -21.60 10.49 -3.19
C HIS A 6 -21.15 10.94 -1.79
N SER A 7 -21.19 10.03 -0.83
CA SER A 7 -20.84 10.30 0.54
C SER A 7 -19.35 10.08 0.81
N ASN A 8 -18.66 11.16 1.11
CA ASN A 8 -17.50 11.26 2.03
C ASN A 8 -16.35 10.25 1.92
N LEU A 9 -15.76 10.07 0.75
CA LEU A 9 -14.45 9.40 0.62
C LEU A 9 -13.28 10.30 1.07
N SER A 10 -13.51 11.61 1.17
CA SER A 10 -12.50 12.64 1.47
C SER A 10 -12.07 12.69 2.95
N ALA A 11 -12.87 12.16 3.88
CA ALA A 11 -12.69 12.44 5.31
C ALA A 11 -11.61 11.60 6.01
N SER A 12 -10.91 10.68 5.32
CA SER A 12 -10.03 9.71 5.98
C SER A 12 -8.65 9.55 5.34
N LEU A 13 -8.26 10.45 4.44
CA LEU A 13 -6.91 10.53 3.90
C LEU A 13 -6.40 11.97 4.08
N ALA A 14 -5.36 12.17 4.91
CA ALA A 14 -4.71 13.46 5.04
C ALA A 14 -3.52 13.54 4.08
N ALA A 15 -3.47 14.60 3.27
CA ALA A 15 -2.40 14.83 2.30
C ALA A 15 -1.46 15.93 2.79
N TYR A 16 -0.16 15.68 2.73
CA TYR A 16 0.91 16.60 3.11
C TYR A 16 1.88 16.77 1.94
N ALA A 17 2.19 18.01 1.58
CA ALA A 17 3.23 18.29 0.60
C ALA A 17 4.62 17.96 1.16
N ALA A 18 5.60 17.81 0.27
CA ALA A 18 7.01 17.67 0.64
C ALA A 18 7.43 18.81 1.59
N GLY A 19 8.09 18.45 2.69
CA GLY A 19 8.51 19.39 3.74
C GLY A 19 7.40 20.03 4.58
N SER A 20 6.10 19.78 4.30
CA SER A 20 4.99 20.40 5.01
C SER A 20 4.58 19.65 6.27
N GLN A 21 4.32 20.40 7.35
CA GLN A 21 3.74 19.89 8.60
C GLN A 21 2.21 19.99 8.65
N ARG A 22 1.59 20.61 7.64
CA ARG A 22 0.14 20.82 7.57
C ARG A 22 -0.46 20.03 6.44
N ALA A 23 -1.56 19.34 6.71
CA ALA A 23 -2.39 18.73 5.69
C ALA A 23 -3.07 19.81 4.83
N GLY A 24 -3.27 19.50 3.54
CA GLY A 24 -3.90 20.42 2.60
C GLY A 24 -4.62 19.69 1.47
N THR A 25 -5.31 20.46 0.64
CA THR A 25 -5.87 19.97 -0.63
C THR A 25 -4.75 19.92 -1.65
N LEU A 26 -4.21 18.71 -1.86
CA LEU A 26 -3.07 18.48 -2.73
C LEU A 26 -3.43 17.43 -3.77
N ARG A 27 -2.75 17.51 -4.92
CA ARG A 27 -2.81 16.48 -5.96
C ARG A 27 -1.39 16.06 -6.33
N PHE A 28 -1.16 14.76 -6.39
CA PHE A 28 0.11 14.16 -6.75
C PHE A 28 0.02 13.52 -8.14
N ARG A 29 1.14 13.43 -8.83
CA ARG A 29 1.24 12.64 -10.06
C ARG A 29 1.29 11.15 -9.74
N LEU A 30 1.89 10.78 -8.62
CA LEU A 30 2.11 9.41 -8.24
C LEU A 30 1.96 9.22 -6.73
N ALA A 31 1.08 8.32 -6.31
CA ALA A 31 1.01 7.81 -4.95
C ALA A 31 1.64 6.42 -4.90
N VAL A 32 2.53 6.20 -3.92
CA VAL A 32 3.23 4.91 -3.73
C VAL A 32 2.71 4.26 -2.46
N TYR A 33 2.08 3.10 -2.60
CA TYR A 33 1.57 2.31 -1.49
C TYR A 33 2.38 1.03 -1.36
N GLY A 34 3.39 1.07 -0.50
CA GLY A 34 4.23 -0.07 -0.15
C GLY A 34 3.63 -0.93 0.95
N GLY A 35 3.89 -2.22 0.93
CA GLY A 35 3.45 -3.13 1.99
C GLY A 35 3.67 -4.60 1.67
N ALA A 36 3.51 -5.43 2.69
CA ALA A 36 3.64 -6.88 2.53
C ALA A 36 2.53 -7.47 1.64
N PHE A 37 1.30 -6.95 1.73
CA PHE A 37 0.11 -7.46 1.03
C PHE A 37 -0.04 -8.98 1.14
N ASP A 38 0.00 -9.49 2.36
CA ASP A 38 0.12 -10.90 2.69
C ASP A 38 -1.01 -11.41 3.60
N PRO A 39 -2.26 -11.56 3.07
CA PRO A 39 -2.75 -11.17 1.75
C PRO A 39 -3.21 -9.70 1.69
N PRO A 40 -3.43 -9.13 0.47
CA PRO A 40 -4.21 -7.91 0.34
C PRO A 40 -5.65 -8.14 0.81
N HIS A 41 -6.30 -7.11 1.37
CA HIS A 41 -7.63 -7.19 1.95
C HIS A 41 -8.42 -5.89 1.69
N PRO A 42 -9.73 -5.84 1.98
CA PRO A 42 -10.58 -4.67 1.69
C PRO A 42 -10.10 -3.35 2.30
N GLY A 43 -9.34 -3.39 3.39
CA GLY A 43 -8.69 -2.20 3.93
C GLY A 43 -7.68 -1.59 2.95
N HIS A 44 -6.85 -2.43 2.31
CA HIS A 44 -5.91 -1.96 1.28
C HIS A 44 -6.65 -1.36 0.07
N GLU A 45 -7.71 -2.02 -0.41
CA GLU A 45 -8.53 -1.49 -1.51
C GLU A 45 -9.10 -0.10 -1.17
N THR A 46 -9.59 0.07 0.05
CA THR A 46 -10.12 1.35 0.51
C THR A 46 -9.06 2.46 0.43
N VAL A 47 -7.83 2.16 0.87
CA VAL A 47 -6.70 3.11 0.80
C VAL A 47 -6.38 3.46 -0.66
N VAL A 48 -6.32 2.48 -1.55
CA VAL A 48 -6.07 2.70 -3.00
C VAL A 48 -7.11 3.64 -3.60
N ARG A 49 -8.40 3.35 -3.37
CA ARG A 49 -9.49 4.18 -3.91
C ARG A 49 -9.44 5.63 -3.41
N ARG A 50 -9.04 5.83 -2.16
CA ARG A 50 -8.84 7.16 -1.58
C ARG A 50 -7.62 7.87 -2.18
N ALA A 51 -6.51 7.17 -2.35
CA ALA A 51 -5.31 7.72 -2.98
C ALA A 51 -5.61 8.18 -4.42
N LEU A 52 -6.44 7.46 -5.18
CA LEU A 52 -6.88 7.85 -6.53
C LEU A 52 -7.66 9.17 -6.56
N ALA A 53 -8.27 9.60 -5.46
CA ALA A 53 -8.95 10.89 -5.39
C ALA A 53 -7.98 12.08 -5.41
N VAL A 54 -6.73 11.87 -4.99
CA VAL A 54 -5.71 12.91 -4.81
C VAL A 54 -4.40 12.62 -5.58
N ALA A 55 -4.34 11.54 -6.34
CA ALA A 55 -3.21 11.21 -7.19
C ALA A 55 -3.68 10.80 -8.60
N ASP A 56 -2.86 11.06 -9.62
CA ASP A 56 -3.17 10.64 -10.99
C ASP A 56 -3.03 9.13 -11.14
N ARG A 57 -2.01 8.53 -10.51
CA ARG A 57 -1.77 7.08 -10.48
C ARG A 57 -1.37 6.61 -9.08
N VAL A 58 -1.65 5.33 -8.81
CA VAL A 58 -1.26 4.65 -7.57
C VAL A 58 -0.42 3.43 -7.92
N LEU A 59 0.78 3.34 -7.35
CA LEU A 59 1.63 2.17 -7.43
C LEU A 59 1.44 1.32 -6.17
N LEU A 60 1.10 0.06 -6.34
CA LEU A 60 1.09 -0.96 -5.30
C LEU A 60 2.45 -1.66 -5.32
N VAL A 61 3.25 -1.45 -4.31
CA VAL A 61 4.62 -1.97 -4.23
C VAL A 61 4.68 -3.10 -3.19
N PRO A 62 4.61 -4.36 -3.63
CA PRO A 62 4.75 -5.48 -2.69
C PRO A 62 6.17 -5.58 -2.17
N SER A 63 6.34 -5.69 -0.84
CA SER A 63 7.64 -5.90 -0.25
C SER A 63 8.24 -7.23 -0.70
N HIS A 64 9.43 -7.18 -1.31
CA HIS A 64 10.13 -8.39 -1.73
C HIS A 64 10.57 -9.21 -0.52
N ARG A 65 11.08 -8.52 0.52
CA ARG A 65 11.45 -9.11 1.81
C ARG A 65 10.84 -8.32 2.95
N HIS A 66 10.42 -9.00 4.01
CA HIS A 66 9.91 -8.32 5.20
C HIS A 66 11.06 -7.74 6.02
N ALA A 67 10.96 -6.46 6.41
CA ALA A 67 12.00 -5.75 7.16
C ALA A 67 12.43 -6.47 8.46
N HIS A 68 11.52 -7.20 9.09
CA HIS A 68 11.77 -7.96 10.33
C HIS A 68 11.88 -9.48 10.08
N GLY A 69 12.25 -9.92 8.88
CA GLY A 69 12.49 -11.33 8.56
C GLY A 69 11.27 -12.24 8.61
N LYS A 70 10.05 -11.69 8.63
CA LYS A 70 8.82 -12.47 8.63
C LYS A 70 8.66 -13.26 7.34
N ARG A 71 8.35 -14.55 7.46
CA ARG A 71 7.99 -15.39 6.32
C ARG A 71 6.66 -14.92 5.72
N MET A 72 6.67 -14.64 4.43
CA MET A 72 5.51 -14.24 3.64
C MET A 72 5.22 -15.30 2.57
N VAL A 73 4.00 -15.28 2.03
CA VAL A 73 3.66 -16.03 0.83
C VAL A 73 4.55 -15.56 -0.33
N ASP A 74 4.75 -16.45 -1.30
CA ASP A 74 5.58 -16.21 -2.47
C ASP A 74 5.35 -14.82 -3.08
N PHE A 75 6.44 -14.17 -3.48
CA PHE A 75 6.41 -12.81 -3.99
C PHE A 75 5.60 -12.70 -5.29
N ALA A 76 5.78 -13.66 -6.21
CA ALA A 76 5.06 -13.65 -7.48
C ALA A 76 3.54 -13.81 -7.28
N LEU A 77 3.13 -14.64 -6.31
CA LEU A 77 1.71 -14.78 -5.99
C LEU A 77 1.12 -13.47 -5.41
N ARG A 78 1.86 -12.76 -4.55
CA ARG A 78 1.42 -11.46 -4.02
C ARG A 78 1.34 -10.39 -5.12
N CYS A 79 2.28 -10.39 -6.06
CA CYS A 79 2.20 -9.53 -7.26
C CYS A 79 0.95 -9.85 -8.08
N ALA A 80 0.67 -11.13 -8.35
CA ALA A 80 -0.50 -11.54 -9.11
C ALA A 80 -1.83 -11.11 -8.45
N TRP A 81 -1.92 -11.15 -7.11
CA TRP A 81 -3.09 -10.61 -6.40
C TRP A 81 -3.24 -9.10 -6.59
N LEU A 82 -2.13 -8.36 -6.51
CA LEU A 82 -2.14 -6.91 -6.68
C LEU A 82 -2.43 -6.50 -8.12
N GLU A 83 -1.94 -7.25 -9.10
CA GLU A 83 -2.26 -7.04 -10.51
C GLU A 83 -3.77 -7.23 -10.78
N ARG A 84 -4.37 -8.33 -10.26
CA ARG A 84 -5.82 -8.55 -10.35
C ARG A 84 -6.62 -7.45 -9.66
N LEU A 85 -6.17 -7.01 -8.47
CA LEU A 85 -6.78 -5.89 -7.74
C LEU A 85 -6.70 -4.58 -8.53
N ALA A 86 -5.56 -4.27 -9.11
CA ALA A 86 -5.34 -3.10 -9.95
C ALA A 86 -6.27 -3.11 -11.16
N GLN A 87 -6.36 -4.24 -11.87
CA GLN A 87 -7.27 -4.44 -13.00
C GLN A 87 -8.74 -4.19 -12.65
N ARG A 88 -9.17 -4.62 -11.46
CA ARG A 88 -10.55 -4.42 -11.00
C ARG A 88 -10.84 -2.99 -10.58
N ILE A 89 -9.87 -2.29 -9.97
CA ILE A 89 -10.08 -0.91 -9.48
C ILE A 89 -10.03 0.08 -10.63
N ASP A 90 -8.92 0.15 -11.32
CA ASP A 90 -8.68 1.02 -12.49
C ASP A 90 -7.36 0.61 -13.16
N PRO A 91 -7.39 -0.14 -14.26
CA PRO A 91 -6.18 -0.68 -14.92
C PRO A 91 -5.27 0.38 -15.55
N GLN A 92 -5.76 1.61 -15.72
CA GLN A 92 -4.95 2.70 -16.27
C GLN A 92 -4.26 3.51 -15.18
N ARG A 93 -4.81 3.51 -13.97
CA ARG A 93 -4.34 4.37 -12.88
C ARG A 93 -3.77 3.60 -11.69
N VAL A 94 -4.06 2.32 -11.53
CA VAL A 94 -3.52 1.47 -10.46
C VAL A 94 -2.61 0.42 -11.09
N LEU A 95 -1.38 0.33 -10.59
CA LEU A 95 -0.37 -0.58 -11.13
C LEU A 95 0.30 -1.35 -9.99
N CYS A 96 0.55 -2.65 -10.18
CA CYS A 96 1.49 -3.39 -9.34
C CYS A 96 2.91 -3.09 -9.83
N GLU A 97 3.78 -2.65 -8.93
CA GLU A 97 5.17 -2.30 -9.26
C GLU A 97 6.13 -3.18 -8.43
N PRO A 98 6.65 -4.28 -8.99
CA PRO A 98 7.50 -5.23 -8.28
C PRO A 98 8.96 -4.79 -8.18
N ILE A 99 9.24 -3.49 -8.14
CA ILE A 99 10.58 -2.91 -8.19
C ILE A 99 11.50 -3.39 -7.06
N GLU A 100 10.95 -3.71 -5.87
CA GLU A 100 11.76 -4.15 -4.73
C GLU A 100 12.57 -5.42 -5.03
N ALA A 101 12.10 -6.30 -5.92
CA ALA A 101 12.86 -7.47 -6.33
C ALA A 101 14.21 -7.10 -7.01
N ARG A 102 14.25 -5.94 -7.67
CA ARG A 102 15.46 -5.44 -8.34
C ARG A 102 16.33 -4.60 -7.40
N LEU A 103 15.73 -3.91 -6.45
CA LEU A 103 16.42 -3.04 -5.49
C LEU A 103 17.08 -3.82 -4.35
N SER A 104 16.62 -5.03 -4.08
CA SER A 104 17.12 -5.90 -3.01
C SER A 104 17.82 -7.16 -3.57
N PRO A 105 18.94 -7.03 -4.29
CA PRO A 105 19.68 -8.19 -4.81
C PRO A 105 20.35 -9.01 -3.70
N GLY A 106 20.51 -8.44 -2.49
CA GLY A 106 21.06 -9.07 -1.30
C GLY A 106 20.00 -9.52 -0.31
N GLN A 107 20.33 -9.53 1.00
CA GLN A 107 19.46 -10.01 2.07
C GLN A 107 18.70 -8.90 2.82
N GLY A 108 18.85 -7.63 2.41
CA GLY A 108 18.26 -6.48 3.09
C GLY A 108 16.82 -6.17 2.64
N ALA A 109 16.06 -5.51 3.52
CA ALA A 109 14.81 -4.85 3.14
C ALA A 109 15.10 -3.57 2.36
N VAL A 110 14.19 -3.19 1.46
CA VAL A 110 14.25 -1.89 0.78
C VAL A 110 13.61 -0.85 1.68
N TYR A 111 14.34 0.22 1.97
CA TYR A 111 13.82 1.32 2.78
C TYR A 111 12.99 2.29 1.95
N SER A 112 11.98 2.90 2.58
CA SER A 112 11.03 3.78 1.90
C SER A 112 11.71 4.95 1.18
N TYR A 113 12.78 5.52 1.73
CA TYR A 113 13.52 6.60 1.09
C TYR A 113 14.12 6.17 -0.25
N ASP A 114 14.85 5.04 -0.26
CA ASP A 114 15.51 4.51 -1.45
C ASP A 114 14.49 4.03 -2.49
N LEU A 115 13.40 3.41 -2.03
CA LEU A 115 12.26 3.01 -2.86
C LEU A 115 11.67 4.21 -3.61
N MET A 116 11.36 5.28 -2.89
CA MET A 116 10.73 6.46 -3.47
C MET A 116 11.62 7.14 -4.51
N HIS A 117 12.92 7.23 -4.28
CA HIS A 117 13.87 7.76 -5.25
C HIS A 117 14.01 6.89 -6.49
N ALA A 118 14.09 5.56 -6.30
CA ALA A 118 14.14 4.62 -7.43
C ALA A 118 12.89 4.69 -8.30
N LEU A 119 11.71 4.86 -7.68
CA LEU A 119 10.45 5.04 -8.39
C LEU A 119 10.36 6.40 -9.08
N ALA A 120 10.87 7.47 -8.46
CA ALA A 120 10.95 8.80 -9.08
C ALA A 120 11.73 8.75 -10.40
N GLU A 121 12.90 8.10 -10.37
CA GLU A 121 13.75 7.88 -11.54
C GLU A 121 13.05 7.00 -12.59
N ALA A 122 12.53 5.83 -12.18
CA ALA A 122 11.93 4.86 -13.09
C ALA A 122 10.69 5.42 -13.82
N HIS A 123 9.93 6.29 -13.18
CA HIS A 123 8.69 6.87 -13.75
C HIS A 123 8.88 8.29 -14.29
N GLY A 124 10.08 8.89 -14.17
CA GLY A 124 10.35 10.26 -14.60
C GLY A 124 9.46 11.30 -13.91
N VAL A 125 9.19 11.10 -12.61
CA VAL A 125 8.33 11.99 -11.80
C VAL A 125 9.19 12.68 -10.75
N ALA A 126 9.06 14.01 -10.66
CA ALA A 126 9.76 14.78 -9.65
C ALA A 126 9.35 14.34 -8.22
N PRO A 127 10.29 14.23 -7.26
CA PRO A 127 10.01 13.75 -5.91
C PRO A 127 8.85 14.48 -5.22
N GLU A 128 8.77 15.81 -5.33
CA GLU A 128 7.72 16.63 -4.74
C GLU A 128 6.34 16.41 -5.35
N ALA A 129 6.25 15.83 -6.55
CA ALA A 129 5.00 15.44 -7.20
C ALA A 129 4.58 14.00 -6.84
N MET A 130 5.33 13.34 -5.97
CA MET A 130 5.04 11.99 -5.47
C MET A 130 4.64 12.02 -4.00
N ALA A 131 3.83 11.05 -3.58
CA ALA A 131 3.50 10.87 -2.18
C ALA A 131 3.64 9.41 -1.75
N LEU A 132 4.23 9.20 -0.58
CA LEU A 132 4.21 7.91 0.10
C LEU A 132 2.89 7.75 0.86
N VAL A 133 2.20 6.64 0.64
CA VAL A 133 1.00 6.25 1.40
C VAL A 133 1.44 5.48 2.63
N ILE A 134 1.06 5.98 3.81
CA ILE A 134 1.35 5.34 5.10
C ILE A 134 0.09 5.26 5.97
N GLY A 135 0.03 4.29 6.87
CA GLY A 135 -0.98 4.26 7.93
C GLY A 135 -0.73 5.37 8.97
N GLU A 136 -1.79 5.80 9.65
CA GLU A 136 -1.70 6.82 10.71
C GLU A 136 -0.78 6.35 11.87
N ASP A 137 -0.78 5.05 12.16
CA ASP A 137 0.12 4.41 13.13
C ASP A 137 1.61 4.57 12.79
N ASN A 138 1.94 4.65 11.50
CA ASN A 138 3.32 4.83 11.03
C ASN A 138 3.77 6.30 10.98
N LEU A 139 2.85 7.25 11.06
CA LEU A 139 3.20 8.67 11.01
C LEU A 139 4.07 9.10 12.19
N GLU A 140 3.77 8.61 13.38
CA GLU A 140 4.55 8.89 14.60
C GLU A 140 5.94 8.23 14.57
N HIS A 141 6.06 7.11 13.87
CA HIS A 141 7.31 6.37 13.72
C HIS A 141 8.19 6.87 12.57
N LEU A 142 7.65 7.73 11.71
CA LEU A 142 8.36 8.25 10.51
C LEU A 142 9.74 8.87 10.81
N PRO A 143 9.94 9.62 11.93
CA PRO A 143 11.27 10.13 12.28
C PRO A 143 12.32 9.04 12.51
N GLY A 144 11.91 7.83 12.88
CA GLY A 144 12.78 6.67 13.06
C GLY A 144 13.02 5.84 11.79
N PHE A 145 12.39 6.19 10.68
CA PHE A 145 12.64 5.52 9.41
C PHE A 145 14.04 5.83 8.89
N HIS A 146 14.62 4.91 8.13
CA HIS A 146 15.87 5.18 7.43
C HIS A 146 15.72 6.43 6.56
N ARG A 147 16.51 7.45 6.87
CA ARG A 147 16.44 8.77 6.21
C ARG A 147 15.03 9.40 6.27
N GLY A 148 14.33 9.22 7.39
CA GLY A 148 12.94 9.69 7.53
C GLY A 148 12.78 11.20 7.42
N ALA A 149 13.79 11.98 7.85
CA ALA A 149 13.78 13.43 7.70
C ALA A 149 13.88 13.85 6.21
N GLU A 150 14.77 13.20 5.45
CA GLU A 150 14.92 13.45 4.02
C GLU A 150 13.69 12.95 3.24
N LEU A 151 13.16 11.79 3.58
CA LEU A 151 11.92 11.28 3.00
C LEU A 151 10.79 12.31 3.14
N ARG A 152 10.66 12.89 4.33
CA ARG A 152 9.66 13.92 4.63
C ARG A 152 9.89 15.23 3.89
N ARG A 153 11.16 15.61 3.69
CA ARG A 153 11.55 16.83 2.99
C ARG A 153 11.28 16.71 1.49
N ASP A 154 11.58 15.55 0.90
CA ASP A 154 11.64 15.37 -0.55
C ASP A 154 10.29 14.91 -1.13
N PHE A 155 9.46 14.21 -0.36
CA PHE A 155 8.23 13.61 -0.82
C PHE A 155 7.01 14.06 -0.01
N GLY A 156 5.84 14.07 -0.66
CA GLY A 156 4.58 14.20 0.02
C GLY A 156 4.19 12.94 0.78
N LEU A 157 3.20 13.07 1.67
CA LEU A 157 2.61 11.96 2.39
C LEU A 157 1.11 11.91 2.19
N LEU A 158 0.58 10.71 2.04
CA LEU A 158 -0.83 10.39 2.13
C LEU A 158 -1.05 9.50 3.35
N VAL A 159 -1.59 10.09 4.42
CA VAL A 159 -1.80 9.39 5.68
C VAL A 159 -3.19 8.79 5.69
N ALA A 160 -3.27 7.47 5.62
CA ALA A 160 -4.51 6.71 5.65
C ALA A 160 -4.95 6.47 7.10
N LYS A 161 -6.10 7.02 7.48
CA LYS A 161 -6.74 6.66 8.75
C LYS A 161 -7.29 5.23 8.67
N GLU A 162 -7.02 4.47 9.70
CA GLU A 162 -7.57 3.14 9.82
C GLU A 162 -9.08 3.21 10.06
N THR A 163 -9.86 2.85 9.05
CA THR A 163 -11.34 2.84 9.13
C THR A 163 -11.91 1.46 9.39
N ARG A 164 -11.10 0.43 9.29
CA ARG A 164 -11.43 -0.96 9.62
C ARG A 164 -10.24 -1.59 10.31
N VAL A 165 -10.47 -2.11 11.51
CA VAL A 165 -9.46 -2.90 12.25
C VAL A 165 -9.37 -4.29 11.60
N LEU A 166 -8.78 -4.33 10.39
CA LEU A 166 -8.53 -5.57 9.67
C LEU A 166 -7.06 -5.59 9.24
N HIS A 167 -6.32 -6.52 9.80
CA HIS A 167 -4.92 -6.74 9.46
C HIS A 167 -4.75 -8.09 8.76
N SER A 168 -3.85 -8.17 7.80
CA SER A 168 -3.48 -9.44 7.15
C SER A 168 -3.08 -10.53 8.16
N SER A 169 -2.52 -10.16 9.31
CA SER A 169 -2.19 -11.08 10.40
C SER A 169 -3.42 -11.79 10.97
N ALA A 170 -4.54 -11.08 11.14
CA ALA A 170 -5.79 -11.68 11.61
C ALA A 170 -6.35 -12.67 10.58
N ILE A 171 -6.28 -12.33 9.29
CA ILE A 171 -6.68 -13.23 8.20
C ILE A 171 -5.84 -14.51 8.24
N ARG A 172 -4.52 -14.38 8.29
CA ARG A 172 -3.62 -15.54 8.36
C ARG A 172 -3.87 -16.41 9.58
N LEU A 173 -4.12 -15.80 10.74
CA LEU A 173 -4.44 -16.53 11.97
C LEU A 173 -5.71 -17.39 11.79
N HIS A 174 -6.80 -16.80 11.28
CA HIS A 174 -8.04 -17.53 11.01
C HIS A 174 -7.81 -18.74 10.08
N LEU A 175 -7.05 -18.52 9.00
CA LEU A 175 -6.79 -19.58 8.02
C LEU A 175 -5.96 -20.73 8.60
N ARG A 176 -4.93 -20.43 9.40
CA ARG A 176 -4.08 -21.43 10.07
C ARG A 176 -4.86 -22.27 11.08
N GLU A 177 -5.80 -21.64 11.77
CA GLU A 177 -6.67 -22.32 12.73
C GLU A 177 -7.86 -23.04 12.08
N GLY A 178 -7.93 -23.06 10.75
CA GLY A 178 -9.04 -23.69 10.02
C GLY A 178 -10.38 -22.98 10.20
N ARG A 179 -10.38 -21.75 10.74
CA ARG A 179 -11.61 -20.98 10.95
C ARG A 179 -12.09 -20.35 9.63
N PRO A 180 -13.42 -20.32 9.40
CA PRO A 180 -13.97 -19.67 8.22
C PRO A 180 -13.69 -18.16 8.27
N LEU A 181 -13.26 -17.58 7.13
CA LEU A 181 -13.13 -16.13 7.03
C LEU A 181 -14.49 -15.48 6.81
N PRO A 182 -14.79 -14.37 7.51
CA PRO A 182 -15.89 -13.52 7.12
C PRO A 182 -15.74 -13.06 5.66
N ALA A 183 -16.81 -13.09 4.87
CA ALA A 183 -16.78 -12.67 3.46
C ALA A 183 -16.25 -11.23 3.28
N THR A 184 -16.47 -10.38 4.30
CA THR A 184 -15.99 -8.98 4.31
C THR A 184 -14.50 -8.83 4.57
N TRP A 185 -13.75 -9.92 4.83
CA TRP A 185 -12.31 -9.89 5.10
C TRP A 185 -11.47 -10.28 3.89
N CYS A 186 -12.10 -10.85 2.88
CA CYS A 186 -11.42 -11.38 1.69
C CYS A 186 -11.76 -10.55 0.46
N LEU A 187 -10.75 -10.31 -0.36
CA LEU A 187 -10.91 -9.79 -1.71
C LEU A 187 -11.13 -10.95 -2.68
N PRO A 188 -11.95 -10.79 -3.73
CA PRO A 188 -12.18 -11.85 -4.73
C PRO A 188 -10.88 -12.29 -5.42
N GLU A 189 -9.90 -11.39 -5.57
CA GLU A 189 -8.59 -11.66 -6.17
C GLU A 189 -7.76 -12.68 -5.40
N VAL A 190 -8.04 -12.86 -4.12
CA VAL A 190 -7.28 -13.70 -3.19
C VAL A 190 -8.02 -14.99 -2.84
N ALA A 191 -9.34 -14.98 -2.97
CA ALA A 191 -10.22 -16.02 -2.43
C ALA A 191 -9.85 -17.44 -2.88
N GLY A 192 -9.44 -17.61 -4.15
CA GLY A 192 -9.03 -18.91 -4.71
C GLY A 192 -7.69 -19.45 -4.19
N ASP A 193 -6.84 -18.57 -3.65
CA ASP A 193 -5.45 -18.91 -3.30
C ASP A 193 -5.22 -19.02 -1.78
N LEU A 194 -6.25 -18.81 -0.95
CA LEU A 194 -6.12 -18.74 0.51
C LEU A 194 -5.64 -20.05 1.16
N ALA A 195 -5.75 -21.18 0.47
CA ALA A 195 -5.24 -22.48 0.94
C ALA A 195 -3.75 -22.46 1.27
N VAL A 196 -2.97 -21.60 0.57
CA VAL A 196 -1.52 -21.45 0.80
C VAL A 196 -1.18 -21.12 2.26
N TYR A 197 -2.05 -20.44 2.99
CA TYR A 197 -1.82 -20.09 4.41
C TYR A 197 -2.03 -21.27 5.38
N ARG A 198 -2.74 -22.31 4.97
CA ARG A 198 -2.91 -23.54 5.77
C ARG A 198 -1.67 -24.41 5.69
N GLU A 199 -0.94 -24.33 4.59
CA GLU A 199 0.28 -25.12 4.33
C GLU A 199 1.54 -24.44 4.87
N MET A 200 1.48 -23.14 5.16
CA MET A 200 2.57 -22.38 5.78
C MET A 200 2.57 -22.57 7.29
N GLN A 201 3.20 -23.64 7.77
CA GLN A 201 3.53 -23.85 9.19
C GLN A 201 4.85 -23.20 9.57
#